data_6bf7fb6d3a4545870ea3ab4931f66c0c
#
_entry.id   6bf7fb6d3a4545870ea3ab4931f66c0c
#
_cell.length_a   1.000
_cell.length_b   1.000
_cell.length_c   1.000
_cell.angle_alpha   90.00
_cell.angle_beta   90.00
_cell.angle_gamma   90.00
#
_symmetry.space_group_name_H-M   'P 1'
#
loop_
_entity.id
_entity.type
_entity.pdbx_description
1 polymer ?
#
loop_
_entity_poly.entity_id
_entity_poly.type
_entity_poly.pdbx_seq_one_letter_code
_entity_poly.pdbx_strand_id
1 'polypeptide(L)'
;MTDTTKLTFDVLIEIPKGSRNKYEYDFELKKIRFDRMLFSSMMYPGDYGFVPETLALDSDPLDVLVLGTEPTYPMVVMEVRPIGVFHMTDEKGPDEKIICVPVSDPIWNNNHDISDLNPHRLKEIEHFFQVYKDLEEKKVDVGGWGNAEEARKIYNECVKRYDESEHKEKRTFSI
;
A
#
# COMPACT_ATOMS: atom_id res chain seq x y z
N MET A 1 -26.13 -5.18 9.64
CA MET A 1 -25.12 -4.16 9.31
C MET A 1 -23.77 -4.65 9.80
N THR A 2 -22.87 -4.99 8.89
CA THR A 2 -21.50 -5.33 9.26
C THR A 2 -20.82 -4.06 9.78
N ASP A 3 -20.28 -4.14 10.98
CA ASP A 3 -19.52 -3.04 11.59
C ASP A 3 -18.27 -2.77 10.74
N THR A 4 -18.37 -1.82 9.81
CA THR A 4 -17.28 -1.47 8.88
C THR A 4 -16.05 -0.92 9.59
N THR A 5 -16.16 -0.59 10.88
CA THR A 5 -15.02 -0.11 11.68
C THR A 5 -14.00 -1.21 11.99
N LYS A 6 -14.38 -2.48 11.79
CA LYS A 6 -13.55 -3.67 12.07
C LYS A 6 -12.98 -4.33 10.81
N LEU A 7 -13.02 -3.63 9.66
CA LEU A 7 -12.47 -4.19 8.44
C LEU A 7 -10.97 -4.47 8.60
N THR A 8 -10.58 -5.72 8.39
CA THR A 8 -9.20 -6.18 8.22
C THR A 8 -9.08 -6.95 6.91
N PHE A 9 -7.89 -7.01 6.37
CA PHE A 9 -7.59 -7.80 5.19
C PHE A 9 -6.11 -8.19 5.16
N ASP A 10 -5.79 -9.20 4.37
CA ASP A 10 -4.42 -9.64 4.17
C ASP A 10 -3.73 -8.80 3.09
N VAL A 11 -2.47 -8.47 3.32
CA VAL A 11 -1.58 -7.84 2.34
C VAL A 11 -0.37 -8.70 2.09
N LEU A 12 0.12 -8.70 0.85
CA LEU A 12 1.42 -9.27 0.51
C LEU A 12 2.47 -8.16 0.51
N ILE A 13 3.51 -8.33 1.31
CA ILE A 13 4.62 -7.38 1.36
C ILE A 13 5.62 -7.69 0.24
N GLU A 14 5.95 -6.68 -0.54
CA GLU A 14 6.96 -6.73 -1.60
C GLU A 14 8.27 -6.08 -1.14
N ILE A 15 8.18 -4.95 -0.43
CA ILE A 15 9.30 -4.10 -0.07
C ILE A 15 9.30 -3.85 1.44
N PRO A 16 10.35 -4.29 2.17
CA PRO A 16 10.44 -4.01 3.60
C PRO A 16 10.69 -2.52 3.89
N LYS A 17 10.18 -2.04 5.02
CA LYS A 17 10.54 -0.75 5.60
C LYS A 17 12.07 -0.58 5.65
N GLY A 18 12.55 0.58 5.25
CA GLY A 18 13.98 0.90 5.23
C GLY A 18 14.71 0.41 3.98
N SER A 19 14.05 -0.29 3.07
CA SER A 19 14.63 -0.68 1.80
C SER A 19 14.80 0.51 0.87
N ARG A 20 15.93 0.57 0.20
CA ARG A 20 16.18 1.42 -0.97
C ARG A 20 15.92 0.68 -2.28
N ASN A 21 15.88 -0.65 -2.24
CA ASN A 21 15.51 -1.45 -3.40
C ASN A 21 14.00 -1.52 -3.55
N LYS A 22 13.53 -1.40 -4.78
CA LYS A 22 12.17 -1.68 -5.18
C LYS A 22 12.07 -3.11 -5.69
N TYR A 23 11.09 -3.84 -5.17
CA TYR A 23 10.73 -5.18 -5.58
C TYR A 23 9.28 -5.20 -6.03
N GLU A 24 8.95 -6.12 -6.92
CA GLU A 24 7.59 -6.34 -7.42
C GLU A 24 7.27 -7.83 -7.43
N TYR A 25 6.05 -8.18 -7.10
CA TYR A 25 5.58 -9.55 -7.24
C TYR A 25 5.26 -9.85 -8.70
N ASP A 26 5.98 -10.84 -9.24
CA ASP A 26 5.76 -11.33 -10.59
C ASP A 26 4.69 -12.45 -10.55
N PHE A 27 3.49 -12.16 -11.09
CA PHE A 27 2.37 -13.09 -11.06
C PHE A 27 2.57 -14.34 -11.92
N GLU A 28 3.40 -14.27 -12.96
CA GLU A 28 3.70 -15.43 -13.80
C GLU A 28 4.70 -16.35 -13.11
N LEU A 29 5.77 -15.77 -12.56
CA LEU A 29 6.80 -16.51 -11.86
C LEU A 29 6.41 -16.87 -10.43
N LYS A 30 5.40 -16.23 -9.85
CA LYS A 30 5.00 -16.33 -8.43
C LYS A 30 6.17 -16.08 -7.47
N LYS A 31 6.97 -15.07 -7.78
CA LYS A 31 8.18 -14.71 -7.04
C LYS A 31 8.33 -13.19 -6.97
N ILE A 32 9.13 -12.74 -6.01
CA ILE A 32 9.59 -11.36 -5.95
C ILE A 32 10.69 -11.15 -6.99
N ARG A 33 10.49 -10.13 -7.82
CA ARG A 33 11.46 -9.65 -8.80
C ARG A 33 12.11 -8.37 -8.29
N PHE A 34 13.43 -8.28 -8.39
CA PHE A 34 14.11 -6.99 -8.22
C PHE A 34 13.78 -6.09 -9.42
N ASP A 35 13.13 -4.96 -9.17
CA ASP A 35 12.83 -3.96 -10.21
C ASP A 35 14.03 -3.02 -10.37
N ARG A 36 14.33 -2.24 -9.35
CA ARG A 36 15.46 -1.31 -9.33
C ARG A 36 15.79 -0.84 -7.91
N MET A 37 16.97 -0.28 -7.76
CA MET A 37 17.27 0.59 -6.61
C MET A 37 16.63 1.97 -6.86
N LEU A 38 16.05 2.58 -5.84
CA LEU A 38 15.61 3.97 -5.92
C LEU A 38 16.80 4.87 -6.31
N PHE A 39 16.62 5.75 -7.27
CA PHE A 39 17.71 6.62 -7.76
C PHE A 39 18.12 7.66 -6.72
N SER A 40 17.23 8.02 -5.81
CA SER A 40 17.52 8.85 -4.64
C SER A 40 18.00 8.02 -3.46
N SER A 41 18.54 8.68 -2.41
CA SER A 41 18.92 8.03 -1.16
C SER A 41 17.74 7.76 -0.21
N MET A 42 16.51 7.92 -0.67
CA MET A 42 15.29 7.65 0.09
C MET A 42 15.13 6.17 0.39
N MET A 43 14.44 5.88 1.48
CA MET A 43 14.07 4.53 1.90
C MET A 43 12.56 4.47 2.14
N TYR A 44 11.95 3.32 1.85
CA TYR A 44 10.53 3.12 2.11
C TYR A 44 10.19 3.36 3.60
N PRO A 45 9.19 4.21 3.89
CA PRO A 45 8.91 4.61 5.28
C PRO A 45 8.09 3.58 6.07
N GLY A 46 7.62 2.54 5.43
CA GLY A 46 6.88 1.40 5.97
C GLY A 46 7.07 0.17 5.09
N ASP A 47 6.53 -0.96 5.51
CA ASP A 47 6.43 -2.13 4.64
C ASP A 47 5.45 -1.83 3.51
N TYR A 48 5.87 -2.06 2.28
CA TYR A 48 5.07 -1.74 1.10
C TYR A 48 4.70 -3.00 0.33
N GLY A 49 3.48 -3.04 -0.14
CA GLY A 49 2.97 -4.16 -0.91
C GLY A 49 1.59 -3.88 -1.46
N PHE A 50 0.80 -4.90 -1.64
CA PHE A 50 -0.53 -4.77 -2.23
C PHE A 50 -1.55 -5.70 -1.57
N VAL A 51 -2.82 -5.40 -1.79
CA VAL A 51 -3.93 -6.26 -1.37
C VAL A 51 -4.24 -7.25 -2.50
N PRO A 52 -4.08 -8.57 -2.26
CA PRO A 52 -4.49 -9.57 -3.23
C PRO A 52 -5.97 -9.46 -3.59
N GLU A 53 -6.33 -9.91 -4.80
CA GLU A 53 -7.72 -9.92 -5.29
C GLU A 53 -8.39 -8.54 -5.27
N THR A 54 -7.62 -7.51 -5.58
CA THR A 54 -8.09 -6.13 -5.80
C THR A 54 -7.63 -5.61 -7.15
N LEU A 55 -8.34 -4.60 -7.67
CA LEU A 55 -7.99 -3.92 -8.92
C LEU A 55 -8.16 -2.41 -8.74
N ALA A 56 -7.06 -1.68 -8.74
CA ALA A 56 -7.04 -0.22 -8.69
C ALA A 56 -7.31 0.40 -10.07
N LEU A 57 -7.36 1.72 -10.14
CA LEU A 57 -7.70 2.45 -11.38
C LEU A 57 -6.61 2.38 -12.45
N ASP A 58 -5.37 2.14 -12.06
CA ASP A 58 -4.22 1.94 -12.94
C ASP A 58 -4.10 0.49 -13.47
N SER A 59 -5.06 -0.37 -13.15
CA SER A 59 -5.12 -1.79 -13.50
C SER A 59 -4.13 -2.69 -12.74
N ASP A 60 -3.51 -2.18 -11.71
CA ASP A 60 -2.68 -2.94 -10.77
C ASP A 60 -3.47 -3.26 -9.48
N PRO A 61 -3.04 -4.23 -8.66
CA PRO A 61 -3.62 -4.42 -7.33
C PRO A 61 -3.50 -3.17 -6.47
N LEU A 62 -4.40 -3.01 -5.50
CA LEU A 62 -4.41 -1.86 -4.60
C LEU A 62 -3.16 -1.83 -3.72
N ASP A 63 -2.38 -0.77 -3.83
CA ASP A 63 -1.15 -0.56 -3.08
C ASP A 63 -1.39 -0.20 -1.61
N VAL A 64 -0.52 -0.71 -0.75
CA VAL A 64 -0.58 -0.52 0.71
C VAL A 64 0.77 -0.16 1.28
N LEU A 65 0.79 0.80 2.20
CA LEU A 65 1.91 1.08 3.09
C LEU A 65 1.52 0.68 4.52
N VAL A 66 2.25 -0.27 5.09
CA VAL A 66 1.99 -0.77 6.44
C VAL A 66 2.96 -0.15 7.43
N LEU A 67 2.42 0.56 8.42
CA LEU A 67 3.18 1.20 9.48
C LEU A 67 3.33 0.22 10.65
N GLY A 68 4.46 -0.47 10.69
CA GLY A 68 4.81 -1.42 11.75
C GLY A 68 6.04 -0.98 12.55
N THR A 69 6.26 -1.62 13.69
CA THR A 69 7.42 -1.37 14.56
C THR A 69 8.71 -1.81 13.88
N GLU A 70 8.77 -3.06 13.44
CA GLU A 70 9.92 -3.66 12.76
C GLU A 70 9.62 -3.93 11.28
N PRO A 71 10.64 -3.88 10.40
CA PRO A 71 10.45 -4.31 9.02
C PRO A 71 10.19 -5.82 8.94
N THR A 72 9.36 -6.21 7.97
CA THR A 72 9.17 -7.62 7.64
C THR A 72 10.04 -8.04 6.44
N TYR A 73 9.66 -9.09 5.74
CA TYR A 73 10.38 -9.62 4.58
C TYR A 73 9.48 -9.64 3.36
N PRO A 74 10.04 -9.58 2.14
CA PRO A 74 9.27 -9.84 0.93
C PRO A 74 8.57 -11.21 0.98
N MET A 75 7.36 -11.29 0.45
CA MET A 75 6.47 -12.47 0.47
C MET A 75 5.78 -12.75 1.81
N VAL A 76 5.95 -11.91 2.81
CA VAL A 76 5.16 -12.04 4.05
C VAL A 76 3.72 -11.61 3.78
N VAL A 77 2.78 -12.44 4.22
CA VAL A 77 1.35 -12.08 4.29
C VAL A 77 1.07 -11.55 5.69
N MET A 78 0.43 -10.41 5.76
CA MET A 78 0.15 -9.73 7.02
C MET A 78 -1.30 -9.29 7.09
N GLU A 79 -2.00 -9.63 8.17
CA GLU A 79 -3.33 -9.08 8.45
C GLU A 79 -3.20 -7.64 8.96
N VAL A 80 -3.86 -6.73 8.26
CA VAL A 80 -3.80 -5.29 8.54
C VAL A 80 -5.17 -4.66 8.65
N ARG A 81 -5.22 -3.50 9.30
CA ARG A 81 -6.40 -2.63 9.32
C ARG A 81 -6.08 -1.32 8.61
N PRO A 82 -6.93 -0.87 7.65
CA PRO A 82 -6.76 0.43 7.01
C PRO A 82 -7.10 1.56 7.99
N ILE A 83 -6.24 2.57 8.03
CA ILE A 83 -6.40 3.77 8.88
C ILE A 83 -6.47 5.06 8.08
N GLY A 84 -6.22 5.02 6.79
CA GLY A 84 -6.30 6.18 5.91
C GLY A 84 -5.79 5.88 4.50
N VAL A 85 -5.80 6.91 3.67
CA VAL A 85 -5.32 6.83 2.29
C VAL A 85 -4.50 8.07 1.94
N PHE A 86 -3.43 7.87 1.20
CA PHE A 86 -2.64 8.91 0.56
C PHE A 86 -2.98 8.96 -0.92
N HIS A 87 -3.48 10.10 -1.39
CA HIS A 87 -3.80 10.32 -2.77
C HIS A 87 -2.61 10.87 -3.54
N MET A 88 -2.27 10.23 -4.62
CA MET A 88 -1.29 10.72 -5.56
C MET A 88 -1.69 10.37 -6.99
N THR A 89 -1.07 11.06 -7.94
CA THR A 89 -1.21 10.77 -9.37
C THR A 89 0.19 10.73 -9.98
N ASP A 90 0.48 9.72 -10.73
CA ASP A 90 1.72 9.59 -11.47
C ASP A 90 1.46 9.49 -12.98
N GLU A 91 2.47 9.10 -13.76
CA GLU A 91 2.37 8.98 -15.21
C GLU A 91 1.32 7.98 -15.70
N LYS A 92 0.88 7.06 -14.84
CA LYS A 92 -0.16 6.04 -15.15
C LYS A 92 -1.57 6.49 -14.76
N GLY A 93 -1.71 7.54 -13.95
CA GLY A 93 -2.97 8.05 -13.44
C GLY A 93 -3.08 8.05 -11.92
N PRO A 94 -4.31 8.06 -11.37
CA PRO A 94 -4.54 7.99 -9.93
C PRO A 94 -3.90 6.73 -9.34
N ASP A 95 -3.14 6.92 -8.26
CA ASP A 95 -2.33 5.88 -7.62
C ASP A 95 -2.43 6.05 -6.10
N GLU A 96 -3.54 5.59 -5.54
CA GLU A 96 -3.82 5.71 -4.10
C GLU A 96 -3.01 4.68 -3.32
N LYS A 97 -2.48 5.12 -2.16
CA LYS A 97 -1.77 4.25 -1.21
C LYS A 97 -2.60 4.13 0.06
N ILE A 98 -3.12 2.94 0.34
CA ILE A 98 -3.81 2.69 1.60
C ILE A 98 -2.79 2.60 2.72
N ILE A 99 -3.02 3.37 3.78
CA ILE A 99 -2.17 3.34 4.97
C ILE A 99 -2.80 2.39 5.97
N CYS A 100 -2.02 1.42 6.41
CA CYS A 100 -2.48 0.37 7.31
C CYS A 100 -1.57 0.21 8.53
N VAL A 101 -2.12 -0.45 9.53
CA VAL A 101 -1.36 -0.92 10.70
C VAL A 101 -1.55 -2.42 10.87
N PRO A 102 -0.53 -3.17 11.32
CA PRO A 102 -0.68 -4.60 11.62
C PRO A 102 -1.64 -4.79 12.79
N VAL A 103 -2.57 -5.72 12.65
CA VAL A 103 -3.54 -6.03 13.71
C VAL A 103 -2.85 -6.61 14.95
N SER A 104 -1.77 -7.34 14.75
CA SER A 104 -1.02 -8.03 15.81
C SER A 104 0.09 -7.18 16.45
N ASP A 105 0.37 -5.97 15.96
CA ASP A 105 1.41 -5.10 16.54
C ASP A 105 0.82 -4.26 17.69
N PRO A 106 1.19 -4.51 18.97
CA PRO A 106 0.59 -3.82 20.12
C PRO A 106 0.94 -2.34 20.22
N ILE A 107 1.96 -1.88 19.48
CA ILE A 107 2.35 -0.45 19.42
C ILE A 107 1.44 0.31 18.44
N TRP A 108 1.04 -0.36 17.35
CA TRP A 108 0.32 0.27 16.25
C TRP A 108 -1.18 -0.06 16.21
N ASN A 109 -1.62 -1.18 16.78
CA ASN A 109 -3.00 -1.67 16.64
C ASN A 109 -4.07 -0.77 17.28
N ASN A 110 -3.68 0.20 18.12
CA ASN A 110 -4.59 1.20 18.69
C ASN A 110 -4.84 2.41 17.78
N ASN A 111 -4.11 2.53 16.66
CA ASN A 111 -4.38 3.56 15.66
C ASN A 111 -5.54 3.09 14.76
N HIS A 112 -6.62 3.84 14.74
CA HIS A 112 -7.83 3.53 13.99
C HIS A 112 -8.07 4.48 12.82
N ASP A 113 -7.42 5.64 12.84
CA ASP A 113 -7.49 6.68 11.80
C ASP A 113 -6.13 7.37 11.68
N ILE A 114 -5.86 8.02 10.54
CA ILE A 114 -4.62 8.79 10.34
C ILE A 114 -4.49 9.94 11.34
N SER A 115 -5.59 10.44 11.87
CA SER A 115 -5.58 11.47 12.93
C SER A 115 -4.98 10.98 14.25
N ASP A 116 -4.87 9.67 14.46
CA ASP A 116 -4.20 9.08 15.63
C ASP A 116 -2.68 9.10 15.49
N LEU A 117 -2.16 9.35 14.28
CA LEU A 117 -0.73 9.35 14.02
C LEU A 117 -0.07 10.68 14.40
N ASN A 118 1.21 10.61 14.75
CA ASN A 118 2.00 11.81 14.84
C ASN A 118 2.01 12.56 13.49
N PRO A 119 1.63 13.84 13.44
CA PRO A 119 1.56 14.61 12.18
C PRO A 119 2.86 14.63 11.39
N HIS A 120 4.02 14.52 12.05
CA HIS A 120 5.30 14.46 11.36
C HIS A 120 5.44 13.16 10.54
N ARG A 121 4.83 12.06 11.00
CA ARG A 121 4.83 10.79 10.28
C ARG A 121 4.14 10.91 8.92
N LEU A 122 3.03 11.64 8.87
CA LEU A 122 2.34 11.93 7.61
C LEU A 122 3.22 12.75 6.65
N LYS A 123 3.94 13.74 7.17
CA LYS A 123 4.87 14.53 6.36
C LYS A 123 6.02 13.70 5.79
N GLU A 124 6.56 12.76 6.55
CA GLU A 124 7.62 11.86 6.05
C GLU A 124 7.12 10.98 4.91
N ILE A 125 5.91 10.41 5.05
CA ILE A 125 5.30 9.55 4.03
C ILE A 125 5.00 10.36 2.76
N GLU A 126 4.37 11.52 2.91
CA GLU A 126 4.08 12.44 1.80
C GLU A 126 5.37 12.84 1.06
N HIS A 127 6.38 13.27 1.80
CA HIS A 127 7.68 13.66 1.23
C HIS A 127 8.33 12.49 0.47
N PHE A 128 8.28 11.29 1.02
CA PHE A 128 8.80 10.10 0.32
C PHE A 128 8.13 9.92 -1.04
N PHE A 129 6.81 9.85 -1.09
CA PHE A 129 6.09 9.65 -2.36
C PHE A 129 6.21 10.83 -3.33
N GLN A 130 6.37 12.04 -2.80
CA GLN A 130 6.56 13.23 -3.62
C GLN A 130 7.89 13.21 -4.39
N VAL A 131 8.97 12.71 -3.79
CA VAL A 131 10.32 12.86 -4.33
C VAL A 131 11.01 11.55 -4.73
N TYR A 132 10.46 10.38 -4.40
CA TYR A 132 11.17 9.11 -4.63
C TYR A 132 11.46 8.79 -6.10
N LYS A 133 10.73 9.40 -7.03
CA LYS A 133 10.91 9.28 -8.49
C LYS A 133 11.59 10.51 -9.13
N ASP A 134 11.96 11.54 -8.36
CA ASP A 134 12.49 12.79 -8.93
C ASP A 134 13.74 12.58 -9.79
N LEU A 135 14.70 11.80 -9.30
CA LEU A 135 15.93 11.49 -10.03
C LEU A 135 15.71 10.51 -11.20
N GLU A 136 14.51 9.94 -11.32
CA GLU A 136 14.05 9.18 -12.48
C GLU A 136 13.35 10.09 -13.52
N GLU A 137 13.33 11.41 -13.28
CA GLU A 137 12.66 12.41 -14.11
C GLU A 137 11.15 12.17 -14.29
N LYS A 138 10.53 11.50 -13.30
CA LYS A 138 9.09 11.24 -13.25
C LYS A 138 8.42 12.13 -12.24
N LYS A 139 7.30 12.74 -12.64
CA LYS A 139 6.52 13.63 -11.77
C LYS A 139 5.48 12.83 -10.99
N VAL A 140 5.28 13.24 -9.76
CA VAL A 140 4.20 12.79 -8.88
C VAL A 140 3.45 14.02 -8.40
N ASP A 141 2.14 14.03 -8.60
CA ASP A 141 1.25 15.05 -8.06
C ASP A 141 0.60 14.50 -6.78
N VAL A 142 0.73 15.25 -5.69
CA VAL A 142 0.20 14.89 -4.38
C VAL A 142 -1.24 15.41 -4.24
N GLY A 143 -2.18 14.51 -3.95
CA GLY A 143 -3.60 14.80 -3.80
C GLY A 143 -4.07 14.95 -2.34
N GLY A 144 -3.17 14.77 -1.36
CA GLY A 144 -3.47 14.88 0.06
C GLY A 144 -3.89 13.57 0.71
N TRP A 145 -4.59 13.68 1.84
CA TRP A 145 -4.91 12.57 2.73
C TRP A 145 -6.41 12.38 2.89
N GLY A 146 -6.83 11.12 2.93
CA GLY A 146 -8.16 10.70 3.32
C GLY A 146 -8.12 9.85 4.60
N ASN A 147 -9.24 9.79 5.31
CA ASN A 147 -9.39 9.09 6.58
C ASN A 147 -9.62 7.56 6.39
N ALA A 148 -9.79 6.86 7.51
CA ALA A 148 -10.03 5.42 7.50
C ALA A 148 -11.32 5.01 6.78
N GLU A 149 -12.37 5.85 6.81
CA GLU A 149 -13.64 5.57 6.10
C GLU A 149 -13.43 5.60 4.59
N GLU A 150 -12.71 6.60 4.10
CA GLU A 150 -12.36 6.71 2.68
C GLU A 150 -11.48 5.54 2.21
N ALA A 151 -10.49 5.16 3.01
CA ALA A 151 -9.65 3.99 2.73
C ALA A 151 -10.49 2.70 2.59
N ARG A 152 -11.45 2.47 3.48
CA ARG A 152 -12.38 1.32 3.40
C ARG A 152 -13.25 1.35 2.16
N LYS A 153 -13.72 2.54 1.77
CA LYS A 153 -14.51 2.71 0.54
C LYS A 153 -13.70 2.34 -0.69
N ILE A 154 -12.48 2.87 -0.81
CA ILE A 154 -11.57 2.55 -1.93
C ILE A 154 -11.28 1.06 -1.98
N TYR A 155 -10.96 0.43 -0.85
CA TYR A 155 -10.76 -1.01 -0.79
C TYR A 155 -11.96 -1.80 -1.35
N ASN A 156 -13.17 -1.49 -0.89
CA ASN A 156 -14.39 -2.17 -1.35
C ASN A 156 -14.63 -1.97 -2.86
N GLU A 157 -14.35 -0.78 -3.38
CA GLU A 157 -14.44 -0.49 -4.82
C GLU A 157 -13.42 -1.29 -5.63
N CYS A 158 -12.19 -1.46 -5.11
CA CYS A 158 -11.14 -2.26 -5.74
C CYS A 158 -11.47 -3.76 -5.74
N VAL A 159 -12.03 -4.29 -4.65
CA VAL A 159 -12.53 -5.67 -4.58
C VAL A 159 -13.63 -5.90 -5.61
N LYS A 160 -14.64 -5.00 -5.64
CA LYS A 160 -15.73 -5.10 -6.61
C LYS A 160 -15.22 -5.06 -8.06
N ARG A 161 -14.29 -4.14 -8.36
CA ARG A 161 -13.70 -4.01 -9.70
C ARG A 161 -12.93 -5.27 -10.11
N TYR A 162 -12.22 -5.87 -9.17
CA TYR A 162 -11.54 -7.15 -9.39
C TYR A 162 -12.54 -8.28 -9.69
N ASP A 163 -13.60 -8.40 -8.90
CA ASP A 163 -14.64 -9.42 -9.08
C ASP A 163 -15.39 -9.32 -10.42
N GLU A 164 -15.55 -8.11 -10.94
CA GLU A 164 -16.18 -7.82 -12.23
C GLU A 164 -15.21 -7.91 -13.42
N SER A 165 -13.91 -8.11 -13.17
CA SER A 165 -12.86 -8.09 -14.20
C SER A 165 -12.51 -9.49 -14.71
N GLU A 166 -11.94 -9.54 -15.94
CA GLU A 166 -11.32 -10.74 -16.50
C GLU A 166 -9.97 -11.11 -15.82
N HIS A 167 -9.46 -10.26 -14.93
CA HIS A 167 -8.22 -10.49 -14.19
C HIS A 167 -8.34 -11.55 -13.11
N LYS A 168 -9.56 -11.89 -12.69
CA LYS A 168 -9.84 -12.89 -11.67
C LYS A 168 -9.21 -14.26 -11.96
N GLU A 169 -9.15 -14.67 -13.23
CA GLU A 169 -8.53 -15.94 -13.63
C GLU A 169 -6.99 -15.88 -13.69
N LYS A 170 -6.41 -14.69 -13.89
CA LYS A 170 -4.97 -14.53 -14.13
C LYS A 170 -4.16 -14.21 -12.87
N ARG A 171 -4.80 -13.70 -11.82
CA ARG A 171 -4.15 -13.19 -10.61
C ARG A 171 -4.62 -13.90 -9.34
N THR A 172 -5.14 -15.13 -9.44
CA THR A 172 -5.49 -15.93 -8.27
C THR A 172 -4.26 -16.20 -7.42
N PHE A 173 -4.27 -15.69 -6.22
CA PHE A 173 -3.31 -15.99 -5.16
C PHE A 173 -3.65 -17.38 -4.61
N SER A 174 -2.90 -18.41 -5.02
CA SER A 174 -2.89 -19.67 -4.27
C SER A 174 -1.75 -19.57 -3.26
N ILE A 175 -2.10 -19.38 -2.01
CA ILE A 175 -1.18 -19.56 -0.88
C ILE A 175 -0.80 -21.03 -0.80
#